data_06345724edc03cb6826003c15c1a6182
#
_entry.id   06345724edc03cb6826003c15c1a6182
#
_cell.length_a   1.000
_cell.length_b   1.000
_cell.length_c   1.000
_cell.angle_alpha   90.00
_cell.angle_beta   90.00
_cell.angle_gamma   90.00
#
_symmetry.space_group_name_H-M   'P 1'
#
loop_
_entity.id
_entity.type
_entity.pdbx_description
1 polymer ?
#
loop_
_entity_poly.entity_id
_entity_poly.type
_entity_poly.pdbx_seq_one_letter_code
_entity_poly.pdbx_strand_id
1 'polypeptide(L)'
;MQDILANTTKNQRMNMATRGENVEALVELNEPDVISELITRGYAQNHYEEWKTHEHGYVRYALAHAGYYPETFINDKNPSVREEVVRWHPEYCEQLLARNKKRHWEFVCELINDNTDLAYIKSFLDAKVPKAVNRGKLKAIRTLYAVRTTEPTTVEKTMTPAQLFQANSPFWAENLELWHIEKIQTLYSLVQPEAFFQHFNELIDPDKYYECGWQLRNNYSV
;
A
#
# COMPACT_ATOMS: atom_id res chain seq x y z
N MET A 1 22.26 -31.11 -19.24
CA MET A 1 22.03 -29.95 -18.34
C MET A 1 21.43 -30.35 -16.98
N GLN A 2 20.65 -31.41 -16.87
CA GLN A 2 20.05 -31.85 -15.58
C GLN A 2 21.05 -32.21 -14.46
N ASP A 3 22.30 -32.52 -14.77
CA ASP A 3 23.32 -32.90 -13.77
C ASP A 3 23.79 -31.77 -12.84
N ILE A 4 23.65 -30.50 -13.26
CA ILE A 4 24.13 -29.36 -12.48
C ILE A 4 23.29 -29.17 -11.21
N LEU A 5 22.00 -29.49 -11.24
CA LEU A 5 21.07 -29.29 -10.13
C LEU A 5 20.78 -30.58 -9.34
N ALA A 6 21.26 -31.76 -9.79
CA ALA A 6 20.92 -33.04 -9.21
C ALA A 6 21.23 -33.18 -7.70
N ASN A 7 22.23 -32.46 -7.21
CA ASN A 7 22.65 -32.47 -5.79
C ASN A 7 22.34 -31.15 -5.06
N THR A 8 21.52 -30.27 -5.64
CA THR A 8 21.21 -29.01 -5.01
C THR A 8 19.98 -29.10 -4.10
N THR A 9 20.02 -28.45 -2.94
CA THR A 9 18.88 -28.28 -2.07
C THR A 9 17.95 -27.16 -2.62
N LYS A 10 16.71 -27.15 -2.16
CA LYS A 10 15.76 -26.07 -2.51
C LYS A 10 16.34 -24.68 -2.22
N ASN A 11 17.01 -24.50 -1.06
CA ASN A 11 17.61 -23.22 -0.71
C ASN A 11 18.74 -22.81 -1.66
N GLN A 12 19.53 -23.76 -2.13
CA GLN A 12 20.57 -23.48 -3.14
C GLN A 12 19.94 -23.06 -4.47
N ARG A 13 18.88 -23.74 -4.92
CA ARG A 13 18.16 -23.36 -6.14
C ARG A 13 17.52 -21.96 -6.03
N MET A 14 16.93 -21.64 -4.87
CA MET A 14 16.41 -20.28 -4.60
C MET A 14 17.52 -19.22 -4.67
N ASN A 15 18.69 -19.50 -4.08
CA ASN A 15 19.84 -18.58 -4.16
C ASN A 15 20.34 -18.41 -5.60
N MET A 16 20.37 -19.48 -6.39
CA MET A 16 20.70 -19.41 -7.82
C MET A 16 19.68 -18.57 -8.59
N ALA A 17 18.38 -18.78 -8.34
CA ALA A 17 17.31 -17.98 -8.94
C ALA A 17 17.46 -16.50 -8.60
N THR A 18 17.74 -16.16 -7.34
CA THR A 18 17.98 -14.77 -6.89
C THR A 18 19.14 -14.11 -7.62
N ARG A 19 20.18 -14.89 -7.99
CA ARG A 19 21.38 -14.40 -8.66
C ARG A 19 21.32 -14.50 -10.19
N GLY A 20 20.30 -15.12 -10.74
CA GLY A 20 20.21 -15.41 -12.17
C GLY A 20 21.21 -16.45 -12.66
N GLU A 21 21.62 -17.36 -11.79
CA GLU A 21 22.54 -18.46 -12.13
C GLU A 21 21.76 -19.68 -12.63
N ASN A 22 22.25 -20.32 -13.70
CA ASN A 22 21.65 -21.55 -14.27
C ASN A 22 20.14 -21.44 -14.58
N VAL A 23 19.69 -20.28 -15.06
CA VAL A 23 18.27 -19.95 -15.24
C VAL A 23 17.53 -21.04 -16.04
N GLU A 24 18.03 -21.46 -17.20
CA GLU A 24 17.38 -22.47 -18.03
C GLU A 24 17.23 -23.83 -17.31
N ALA A 25 18.24 -24.23 -16.56
CA ALA A 25 18.16 -25.46 -15.79
C ALA A 25 17.14 -25.36 -14.64
N LEU A 26 17.02 -24.18 -14.01
CA LEU A 26 16.00 -23.90 -12.98
C LEU A 26 14.59 -23.88 -13.56
N VAL A 27 14.42 -23.35 -14.77
CA VAL A 27 13.14 -23.38 -15.50
C VAL A 27 12.71 -24.82 -15.80
N GLU A 28 13.63 -25.66 -16.27
CA GLU A 28 13.35 -27.08 -16.56
C GLU A 28 12.86 -27.89 -15.33
N LEU A 29 13.27 -27.49 -14.11
CA LEU A 29 12.78 -28.12 -12.87
C LEU A 29 11.32 -27.85 -12.57
N ASN A 30 10.75 -26.80 -13.14
CA ASN A 30 9.35 -26.39 -12.98
C ASN A 30 8.90 -26.27 -11.51
N GLU A 31 9.80 -25.82 -10.62
CA GLU A 31 9.48 -25.58 -9.21
C GLU A 31 8.80 -24.23 -9.02
N PRO A 32 7.53 -24.15 -8.55
CA PRO A 32 6.77 -22.91 -8.50
C PRO A 32 7.43 -21.78 -7.73
N ASP A 33 8.09 -22.08 -6.60
CA ASP A 33 8.76 -21.07 -5.78
C ASP A 33 9.99 -20.50 -6.51
N VAL A 34 10.75 -21.36 -7.18
CA VAL A 34 11.94 -20.98 -7.96
C VAL A 34 11.54 -20.14 -9.16
N ILE A 35 10.51 -20.56 -9.90
CA ILE A 35 9.95 -19.79 -11.02
C ILE A 35 9.48 -18.42 -10.54
N SER A 36 8.77 -18.36 -9.39
CA SER A 36 8.30 -17.10 -8.83
C SER A 36 9.44 -16.14 -8.50
N GLU A 37 10.56 -16.65 -7.98
CA GLU A 37 11.76 -15.86 -7.71
C GLU A 37 12.41 -15.37 -9.02
N LEU A 38 12.51 -16.24 -10.05
CA LEU A 38 13.02 -15.83 -11.37
C LEU A 38 12.19 -14.69 -11.96
N ILE A 39 10.86 -14.77 -11.88
CA ILE A 39 9.96 -13.73 -12.34
C ILE A 39 10.19 -12.43 -11.55
N THR A 40 10.25 -12.50 -10.22
CA THR A 40 10.46 -11.36 -9.33
C THR A 40 11.76 -10.63 -9.62
N ARG A 41 12.79 -11.36 -10.06
CA ARG A 41 14.10 -10.82 -10.45
C ARG A 41 14.19 -10.40 -11.93
N GLY A 42 13.14 -10.61 -12.70
CA GLY A 42 13.11 -10.26 -14.11
C GLY A 42 13.89 -11.22 -15.02
N TYR A 43 14.17 -12.42 -14.56
CA TYR A 43 14.82 -13.47 -15.35
C TYR A 43 13.79 -14.31 -16.11
N ALA A 44 14.28 -15.02 -17.16
CA ALA A 44 13.49 -15.97 -17.94
C ALA A 44 12.21 -15.37 -18.58
N GLN A 45 12.24 -14.11 -19.02
CA GLN A 45 11.10 -13.40 -19.60
C GLN A 45 10.51 -14.09 -20.84
N ASN A 46 11.33 -14.85 -21.56
CA ASN A 46 10.91 -15.67 -22.71
C ASN A 46 9.89 -16.76 -22.33
N HIS A 47 9.79 -17.13 -21.05
CA HIS A 47 8.83 -18.12 -20.54
C HIS A 47 7.55 -17.50 -19.95
N TYR A 48 7.45 -16.17 -19.83
CA TYR A 48 6.33 -15.52 -19.17
C TYR A 48 4.97 -15.79 -19.86
N GLU A 49 4.98 -15.92 -21.19
CA GLU A 49 3.76 -16.25 -21.95
C GLU A 49 3.25 -17.66 -21.62
N GLU A 50 4.14 -18.61 -21.40
CA GLU A 50 3.81 -19.96 -20.96
C GLU A 50 3.30 -19.95 -19.52
N TRP A 51 4.00 -19.25 -18.64
CA TRP A 51 3.70 -19.21 -17.21
C TRP A 51 2.43 -18.44 -16.85
N LYS A 52 1.88 -17.63 -17.75
CA LYS A 52 0.59 -16.98 -17.47
C LYS A 52 -0.55 -17.97 -17.25
N THR A 53 -0.43 -19.19 -17.76
CA THR A 53 -1.43 -20.25 -17.56
C THR A 53 -0.97 -21.32 -16.58
N HIS A 54 0.18 -21.12 -15.92
CA HIS A 54 0.76 -22.08 -15.00
C HIS A 54 -0.27 -22.54 -13.96
N GLU A 55 -0.29 -23.84 -13.64
CA GLU A 55 -1.29 -24.41 -12.72
C GLU A 55 -1.19 -23.79 -11.31
N HIS A 56 0.03 -23.49 -10.87
CA HIS A 56 0.29 -22.96 -9.54
C HIS A 56 0.03 -21.45 -9.44
N GLY A 57 -0.80 -21.07 -8.46
CA GLY A 57 -1.20 -19.67 -8.27
C GLY A 57 -0.07 -18.72 -7.91
N TYR A 58 1.02 -19.21 -7.28
CA TYR A 58 2.17 -18.38 -6.94
C TYR A 58 2.92 -17.87 -8.17
N VAL A 59 3.06 -18.69 -9.21
CA VAL A 59 3.72 -18.28 -10.46
C VAL A 59 2.90 -17.19 -11.14
N ARG A 60 1.57 -17.35 -11.23
CA ARG A 60 0.68 -16.34 -11.80
C ARG A 60 0.63 -15.08 -10.95
N TYR A 61 0.71 -15.21 -9.61
CA TYR A 61 0.83 -14.08 -8.69
C TYR A 61 2.11 -13.28 -8.93
N ALA A 62 3.26 -13.96 -9.10
CA ALA A 62 4.53 -13.31 -9.37
C ALA A 62 4.49 -12.51 -10.68
N LEU A 63 3.87 -13.04 -11.74
CA LEU A 63 3.66 -12.31 -12.99
C LEU A 63 2.75 -11.09 -12.82
N ALA A 64 1.64 -11.23 -12.07
CA ALA A 64 0.76 -10.11 -11.76
C ALA A 64 1.47 -9.04 -10.93
N HIS A 65 2.29 -9.45 -9.94
CA HIS A 65 3.12 -8.56 -9.13
C HIS A 65 4.15 -7.81 -9.96
N ALA A 66 4.70 -8.43 -10.97
CA ALA A 66 5.61 -7.81 -11.92
C ALA A 66 4.91 -6.95 -13.01
N GLY A 67 3.57 -6.82 -12.93
CA GLY A 67 2.77 -5.96 -13.82
C GLY A 67 2.44 -6.58 -15.18
N TYR A 68 2.61 -7.90 -15.35
CA TYR A 68 2.32 -8.58 -16.61
C TYR A 68 0.88 -9.11 -16.68
N TYR A 69 0.31 -9.08 -17.88
CA TYR A 69 -0.98 -9.71 -18.23
C TYR A 69 -2.19 -9.30 -17.38
N PRO A 70 -2.39 -8.00 -17.05
CA PRO A 70 -3.47 -7.58 -16.16
C PRO A 70 -4.86 -7.99 -16.67
N GLU A 71 -5.12 -7.93 -17.97
CA GLU A 71 -6.40 -8.33 -18.59
C GLU A 71 -6.72 -9.82 -18.40
N THR A 72 -5.67 -10.65 -18.34
CA THR A 72 -5.80 -12.08 -18.08
C THR A 72 -6.02 -12.33 -16.59
N PHE A 73 -5.18 -11.74 -15.76
CA PHE A 73 -5.13 -12.04 -14.33
C PHE A 73 -6.24 -11.41 -13.50
N ILE A 74 -6.89 -10.35 -13.99
CA ILE A 74 -8.10 -9.82 -13.32
C ILE A 74 -9.24 -10.88 -13.29
N ASN A 75 -9.18 -11.87 -14.16
CA ASN A 75 -10.12 -12.98 -14.20
C ASN A 75 -9.57 -14.29 -13.58
N ASP A 76 -8.39 -14.27 -12.98
CA ASP A 76 -7.76 -15.44 -12.40
C ASP A 76 -8.67 -16.13 -11.36
N LYS A 77 -8.54 -17.46 -11.29
CA LYS A 77 -9.26 -18.27 -10.28
C LYS A 77 -8.83 -17.95 -8.86
N ASN A 78 -7.54 -17.58 -8.66
CA ASN A 78 -7.00 -17.20 -7.37
C ASN A 78 -7.31 -15.73 -7.04
N PRO A 79 -8.01 -15.44 -5.92
CA PRO A 79 -8.34 -14.07 -5.54
C PRO A 79 -7.10 -13.20 -5.28
N SER A 80 -6.00 -13.76 -4.77
CA SER A 80 -4.78 -12.98 -4.52
C SER A 80 -4.12 -12.49 -5.81
N VAL A 81 -4.21 -13.26 -6.90
CA VAL A 81 -3.73 -12.83 -8.22
C VAL A 81 -4.54 -11.64 -8.73
N ARG A 82 -5.88 -11.70 -8.59
CA ARG A 82 -6.76 -10.59 -9.00
C ARG A 82 -6.53 -9.32 -8.17
N GLU A 83 -6.33 -9.47 -6.87
CA GLU A 83 -6.04 -8.37 -5.95
C GLU A 83 -4.70 -7.72 -6.30
N GLU A 84 -3.70 -8.52 -6.68
CA GLU A 84 -2.40 -7.98 -7.10
C GLU A 84 -2.50 -7.19 -8.40
N VAL A 85 -3.31 -7.62 -9.36
CA VAL A 85 -3.60 -6.81 -10.56
C VAL A 85 -4.10 -5.42 -10.18
N VAL A 86 -5.11 -5.33 -9.31
CA VAL A 86 -5.70 -4.04 -8.92
C VAL A 86 -4.72 -3.16 -8.14
N ARG A 87 -3.77 -3.74 -7.42
CA ARG A 87 -2.72 -2.99 -6.72
C ARG A 87 -1.87 -2.17 -7.69
N TRP A 88 -1.53 -2.73 -8.84
CA TRP A 88 -0.69 -2.10 -9.85
C TRP A 88 -1.48 -1.40 -10.97
N HIS A 89 -2.73 -1.83 -11.17
CA HIS A 89 -3.64 -1.41 -12.21
C HIS A 89 -5.01 -1.04 -11.61
N PRO A 90 -5.14 0.13 -10.95
CA PRO A 90 -6.38 0.56 -10.28
C PRO A 90 -7.60 0.64 -11.20
N GLU A 91 -7.39 0.79 -12.50
CA GLU A 91 -8.44 0.80 -13.52
C GLU A 91 -9.30 -0.48 -13.56
N TYR A 92 -8.77 -1.60 -13.04
CA TYR A 92 -9.50 -2.87 -12.93
C TYR A 92 -10.32 -3.00 -11.63
N CYS A 93 -10.32 -1.97 -10.78
CA CYS A 93 -10.98 -2.06 -9.47
C CYS A 93 -12.49 -2.34 -9.58
N GLU A 94 -13.18 -1.69 -10.49
CA GLU A 94 -14.61 -1.93 -10.71
C GLU A 94 -14.90 -3.39 -11.12
N GLN A 95 -14.08 -3.95 -11.98
CA GLN A 95 -14.20 -5.35 -12.40
C GLN A 95 -13.96 -6.33 -11.23
N LEU A 96 -13.03 -6.03 -10.33
CA LEU A 96 -12.81 -6.79 -9.11
C LEU A 96 -14.03 -6.72 -8.19
N LEU A 97 -14.56 -5.52 -7.95
CA LEU A 97 -15.71 -5.27 -7.06
C LEU A 97 -17.02 -5.83 -7.60
N ALA A 98 -17.20 -5.90 -8.94
CA ALA A 98 -18.37 -6.50 -9.58
C ALA A 98 -18.58 -7.96 -9.17
N ARG A 99 -17.53 -8.68 -8.74
CA ARG A 99 -17.63 -10.03 -8.18
C ARG A 99 -18.32 -10.09 -6.82
N ASN A 100 -18.58 -8.94 -6.20
CA ASN A 100 -19.32 -8.76 -4.94
C ASN A 100 -18.84 -9.65 -3.79
N LYS A 101 -17.54 -9.91 -3.67
CA LYS A 101 -16.95 -10.70 -2.57
C LYS A 101 -16.44 -9.77 -1.48
N LYS A 102 -16.83 -10.05 -0.21
CA LYS A 102 -16.36 -9.31 0.97
C LYS A 102 -14.85 -9.02 0.93
N ARG A 103 -14.05 -10.04 0.65
CA ARG A 103 -12.59 -9.93 0.57
C ARG A 103 -12.11 -8.84 -0.38
N HIS A 104 -12.69 -8.75 -1.58
CA HIS A 104 -12.30 -7.74 -2.57
C HIS A 104 -12.64 -6.32 -2.10
N TRP A 105 -13.80 -6.14 -1.48
CA TRP A 105 -14.19 -4.86 -0.89
C TRP A 105 -13.24 -4.45 0.23
N GLU A 106 -12.88 -5.38 1.13
CA GLU A 106 -11.93 -5.12 2.21
C GLU A 106 -10.53 -4.81 1.70
N PHE A 107 -10.09 -5.48 0.64
CA PHE A 107 -8.84 -5.20 -0.04
C PHE A 107 -8.82 -3.78 -0.64
N VAL A 108 -9.88 -3.39 -1.36
CA VAL A 108 -9.97 -2.03 -1.92
C VAL A 108 -10.02 -0.97 -0.83
N CYS A 109 -10.68 -1.24 0.31
CA CYS A 109 -10.61 -0.34 1.46
C CYS A 109 -9.17 -0.10 1.96
N GLU A 110 -8.28 -1.08 1.84
CA GLU A 110 -6.87 -0.96 2.24
C GLU A 110 -6.03 -0.16 1.24
N LEU A 111 -6.45 -0.10 -0.01
CA LEU A 111 -5.77 0.69 -1.06
C LEU A 111 -6.13 2.18 -1.01
N ILE A 112 -7.32 2.52 -0.50
CA ILE A 112 -7.77 3.91 -0.39
C ILE A 112 -6.98 4.62 0.71
N ASN A 113 -6.31 5.70 0.33
CA ASN A 113 -5.46 6.50 1.21
C ASN A 113 -5.57 8.00 0.88
N ASP A 114 -4.78 8.82 1.53
CA ASP A 114 -4.80 10.29 1.38
C ASP A 114 -4.51 10.77 -0.06
N ASN A 115 -3.81 9.98 -0.86
CA ASN A 115 -3.47 10.31 -2.26
C ASN A 115 -4.53 9.81 -3.27
N THR A 116 -5.50 9.03 -2.81
CA THR A 116 -6.55 8.50 -3.70
C THR A 116 -7.44 9.64 -4.21
N ASP A 117 -7.77 9.60 -5.51
CA ASP A 117 -8.65 10.61 -6.13
C ASP A 117 -10.01 10.71 -5.42
N LEU A 118 -10.49 11.93 -5.17
CA LEU A 118 -11.73 12.18 -4.44
C LEU A 118 -12.98 11.68 -5.19
N ALA A 119 -12.98 11.77 -6.53
CA ALA A 119 -14.10 11.27 -7.33
C ALA A 119 -14.16 9.74 -7.24
N TYR A 120 -12.99 9.07 -7.20
CA TYR A 120 -12.92 7.64 -6.97
C TYR A 120 -13.44 7.24 -5.58
N ILE A 121 -13.00 7.94 -4.51
CA ILE A 121 -13.49 7.68 -3.14
C ILE A 121 -15.01 7.86 -3.08
N LYS A 122 -15.53 8.92 -3.70
CA LYS A 122 -16.97 9.16 -3.77
C LYS A 122 -17.71 8.02 -4.46
N SER A 123 -17.27 7.62 -5.65
CA SER A 123 -17.84 6.51 -6.40
C SER A 123 -17.85 5.21 -5.59
N PHE A 124 -16.74 4.92 -4.89
CA PHE A 124 -16.63 3.76 -4.00
C PHE A 124 -17.65 3.82 -2.85
N LEU A 125 -17.84 4.99 -2.22
CA LEU A 125 -18.79 5.15 -1.11
C LEU A 125 -20.26 5.11 -1.56
N ASP A 126 -20.55 5.54 -2.79
CA ASP A 126 -21.88 5.52 -3.41
C ASP A 126 -22.26 4.11 -3.90
N ALA A 127 -21.28 3.23 -4.07
CA ALA A 127 -21.50 1.87 -4.52
C ALA A 127 -22.24 1.01 -3.46
N LYS A 128 -22.94 -0.02 -3.92
CA LYS A 128 -23.68 -0.95 -3.04
C LYS A 128 -22.72 -1.89 -2.30
N VAL A 129 -22.08 -1.39 -1.25
CA VAL A 129 -21.14 -2.15 -0.43
C VAL A 129 -21.84 -3.31 0.28
N PRO A 130 -21.30 -4.54 0.26
CA PRO A 130 -21.86 -5.68 0.99
C PRO A 130 -21.92 -5.44 2.50
N LYS A 131 -23.02 -5.83 3.15
CA LYS A 131 -23.20 -5.66 4.61
C LYS A 131 -22.12 -6.34 5.44
N ALA A 132 -21.47 -7.36 4.89
CA ALA A 132 -20.41 -8.13 5.56
C ALA A 132 -19.04 -7.42 5.61
N VAL A 133 -18.86 -6.32 4.86
CA VAL A 133 -17.60 -5.55 4.88
C VAL A 133 -17.41 -4.86 6.22
N ASN A 134 -16.16 -4.78 6.68
CA ASN A 134 -15.81 -4.19 7.96
C ASN A 134 -16.27 -2.73 8.05
N ARG A 135 -17.17 -2.45 9.00
CA ARG A 135 -17.75 -1.11 9.21
C ARG A 135 -16.70 -0.09 9.63
N GLY A 136 -15.65 -0.50 10.35
CA GLY A 136 -14.55 0.38 10.77
C GLY A 136 -13.76 0.90 9.56
N LYS A 137 -13.41 0.01 8.61
CA LYS A 137 -12.74 0.41 7.36
C LYS A 137 -13.60 1.39 6.55
N LEU A 138 -14.89 1.12 6.39
CA LEU A 138 -15.81 2.03 5.69
C LEU A 138 -15.96 3.37 6.41
N LYS A 139 -15.98 3.38 7.74
CA LYS A 139 -16.02 4.61 8.53
C LYS A 139 -14.76 5.44 8.29
N ALA A 140 -13.58 4.80 8.30
CA ALA A 140 -12.31 5.49 8.03
C ALA A 140 -12.31 6.16 6.64
N ILE A 141 -12.78 5.47 5.60
CA ILE A 141 -12.87 6.04 4.25
C ILE A 141 -13.86 7.20 4.20
N ARG A 142 -15.01 7.11 4.86
CA ARG A 142 -15.98 8.23 4.96
C ARG A 142 -15.38 9.42 5.66
N THR A 143 -14.63 9.19 6.74
CA THR A 143 -13.92 10.26 7.47
C THR A 143 -12.86 10.90 6.57
N LEU A 144 -12.05 10.11 5.88
CA LEU A 144 -11.07 10.58 4.91
C LEU A 144 -11.73 11.47 3.82
N TYR A 145 -12.82 10.98 3.24
CA TYR A 145 -13.56 11.73 2.22
C TYR A 145 -14.12 13.06 2.78
N ALA A 146 -14.75 13.00 3.96
CA ALA A 146 -15.29 14.19 4.61
C ALA A 146 -14.20 15.24 4.89
N VAL A 147 -13.08 14.82 5.48
CA VAL A 147 -11.94 15.71 5.75
C VAL A 147 -11.43 16.38 4.48
N ARG A 148 -11.27 15.63 3.40
CA ARG A 148 -10.73 16.15 2.14
C ARG A 148 -11.71 16.97 1.31
N THR A 149 -13.03 16.82 1.54
CA THR A 149 -14.08 17.58 0.84
C THR A 149 -14.62 18.75 1.65
N THR A 150 -14.36 18.76 2.97
CA THR A 150 -14.73 19.91 3.79
C THR A 150 -13.82 21.07 3.42
N GLU A 151 -14.37 22.10 2.79
CA GLU A 151 -13.65 23.36 2.64
C GLU A 151 -13.30 23.89 4.03
N PRO A 152 -12.09 24.42 4.23
CA PRO A 152 -11.74 25.07 5.49
C PRO A 152 -12.81 26.10 5.82
N THR A 153 -13.30 26.07 7.06
CA THR A 153 -14.29 27.02 7.51
C THR A 153 -13.79 28.45 7.27
N THR A 154 -14.67 29.41 7.15
CA THR A 154 -14.29 30.83 6.95
C THR A 154 -13.33 31.29 8.05
N VAL A 155 -13.46 30.72 9.26
CA VAL A 155 -12.59 30.98 10.41
C VAL A 155 -11.16 30.42 10.14
N GLU A 156 -11.05 29.22 9.61
CA GLU A 156 -9.75 28.61 9.27
C GLU A 156 -9.01 29.38 8.16
N LYS A 157 -9.77 29.92 7.17
CA LYS A 157 -9.18 30.75 6.09
C LYS A 157 -8.61 32.08 6.61
N THR A 158 -9.06 32.58 7.77
CA THR A 158 -8.59 33.83 8.38
C THR A 158 -7.51 33.61 9.45
N MET A 159 -7.31 32.36 9.89
CA MET A 159 -6.29 32.02 10.87
C MET A 159 -4.90 31.91 10.21
N THR A 160 -3.88 32.36 10.93
CA THR A 160 -2.51 32.04 10.59
C THR A 160 -2.24 30.56 10.83
N PRO A 161 -1.23 29.95 10.17
CA PRO A 161 -0.86 28.56 10.43
C PRO A 161 -0.61 28.25 11.91
N ALA A 162 -0.01 29.17 12.67
CA ALA A 162 0.20 29.01 14.11
C ALA A 162 -1.11 29.00 14.91
N GLN A 163 -2.07 29.85 14.56
CA GLN A 163 -3.40 29.87 15.20
C GLN A 163 -4.20 28.60 14.87
N LEU A 164 -4.10 28.12 13.64
CA LEU A 164 -4.75 26.87 13.22
C LEU A 164 -4.15 25.69 13.99
N PHE A 165 -2.85 25.68 14.18
CA PHE A 165 -2.15 24.68 14.97
C PHE A 165 -2.64 24.67 16.42
N GLN A 166 -2.71 25.85 17.06
CA GLN A 166 -3.18 25.98 18.44
C GLN A 166 -4.65 25.56 18.60
N ALA A 167 -5.52 25.95 17.67
CA ALA A 167 -6.94 25.63 17.71
C ALA A 167 -7.21 24.10 17.64
N ASN A 168 -6.34 23.34 16.97
CA ASN A 168 -6.44 21.89 16.83
C ASN A 168 -5.60 21.10 17.87
N SER A 169 -4.93 21.78 18.79
CA SER A 169 -4.04 21.16 19.76
C SER A 169 -4.68 20.09 20.65
N PRO A 170 -5.95 20.21 21.12
CA PRO A 170 -6.61 19.15 21.87
C PRO A 170 -6.82 17.88 21.05
N PHE A 171 -7.19 18.02 19.78
CA PHE A 171 -7.37 16.89 18.86
C PHE A 171 -6.06 16.12 18.66
N TRP A 172 -4.94 16.82 18.62
CA TRP A 172 -3.64 16.21 18.41
C TRP A 172 -3.15 15.45 19.64
N ALA A 173 -3.37 15.98 20.83
CA ALA A 173 -3.05 15.31 22.08
C ALA A 173 -3.79 13.97 22.22
N GLU A 174 -5.06 13.92 21.79
CA GLU A 174 -5.89 12.71 21.88
C GLU A 174 -5.61 11.69 20.75
N ASN A 175 -5.17 12.15 19.58
CA ASN A 175 -5.10 11.33 18.37
C ASN A 175 -3.69 11.14 17.82
N LEU A 176 -2.67 11.50 18.59
CA LEU A 176 -1.27 11.47 18.13
C LEU A 176 -0.81 10.07 17.68
N GLU A 177 -1.34 9.01 18.26
CA GLU A 177 -1.06 7.63 17.88
C GLU A 177 -1.54 7.28 16.46
N LEU A 178 -2.50 8.07 15.93
CA LEU A 178 -3.07 7.91 14.59
C LEU A 178 -2.40 8.81 13.54
N TRP A 179 -1.47 9.68 13.96
CA TRP A 179 -0.83 10.65 13.09
C TRP A 179 0.38 10.04 12.41
N HIS A 180 0.31 9.95 11.09
CA HIS A 180 1.48 9.63 10.28
C HIS A 180 2.47 10.81 10.31
N ILE A 181 3.75 10.49 10.38
CA ILE A 181 4.89 11.45 10.35
C ILE A 181 4.73 12.49 9.24
N GLU A 182 4.21 12.08 8.07
CA GLU A 182 3.95 12.96 6.92
C GLU A 182 2.99 14.12 7.22
N LYS A 183 1.95 13.90 8.04
CA LYS A 183 1.01 14.97 8.43
C LYS A 183 1.66 15.95 9.40
N ILE A 184 2.47 15.46 10.32
CA ILE A 184 3.26 16.29 11.23
C ILE A 184 4.27 17.11 10.40
N GLN A 185 4.90 16.53 9.41
CA GLN A 185 5.81 17.20 8.49
C GLN A 185 5.12 18.30 7.68
N THR A 186 3.91 18.03 7.17
CA THR A 186 3.12 19.05 6.45
C THR A 186 2.79 20.23 7.35
N LEU A 187 2.40 19.98 8.60
CA LEU A 187 2.10 21.03 9.56
C LEU A 187 3.36 21.80 9.98
N TYR A 188 4.48 21.10 10.14
CA TYR A 188 5.78 21.71 10.40
C TYR A 188 6.18 22.72 9.31
N SER A 189 5.89 22.40 8.04
CA SER A 189 6.18 23.32 6.93
C SER A 189 5.30 24.57 6.90
N LEU A 190 4.16 24.56 7.61
CA LEU A 190 3.20 25.67 7.67
C LEU A 190 3.43 26.62 8.86
N VAL A 191 4.18 26.21 9.87
CA VAL A 191 4.50 27.00 11.07
C VAL A 191 6.01 27.18 11.21
N GLN A 192 6.43 28.24 11.92
CA GLN A 192 7.86 28.39 12.20
C GLN A 192 8.34 27.22 13.08
N PRO A 193 9.52 26.64 12.78
CA PRO A 193 10.02 25.43 13.45
C PRO A 193 10.03 25.54 14.97
N GLU A 194 10.49 26.67 15.51
CA GLU A 194 10.60 26.89 16.96
C GLU A 194 9.23 26.90 17.64
N ALA A 195 8.23 27.59 17.04
CA ALA A 195 6.87 27.63 17.57
C ALA A 195 6.20 26.26 17.50
N PHE A 196 6.49 25.48 16.47
CA PHE A 196 5.99 24.10 16.33
C PHE A 196 6.55 23.21 17.46
N PHE A 197 7.87 23.19 17.66
CA PHE A 197 8.48 22.34 18.67
C PHE A 197 8.15 22.74 20.10
N GLN A 198 8.05 24.03 20.38
CA GLN A 198 7.61 24.49 21.69
C GLN A 198 6.23 23.97 22.02
N HIS A 199 5.26 24.16 21.11
CA HIS A 199 3.89 23.74 21.30
C HIS A 199 3.73 22.21 21.30
N PHE A 200 4.45 21.52 20.46
CA PHE A 200 4.49 20.07 20.39
C PHE A 200 5.04 19.46 21.70
N ASN A 201 6.10 20.03 22.28
CA ASN A 201 6.66 19.55 23.53
C ASN A 201 5.76 19.86 24.75
N GLU A 202 4.90 20.88 24.68
CA GLU A 202 3.93 21.18 25.74
C GLU A 202 2.74 20.23 25.73
N LEU A 203 2.38 19.66 24.57
CA LEU A 203 1.20 18.81 24.39
C LEU A 203 1.52 17.32 24.54
N ILE A 204 2.75 16.91 24.36
CA ILE A 204 3.13 15.51 24.22
C ILE A 204 4.05 15.12 25.35
N ASP A 205 3.69 14.06 26.07
CA ASP A 205 4.59 13.39 26.99
C ASP A 205 5.85 12.91 26.22
N PRO A 206 7.05 13.50 26.51
CA PRO A 206 8.26 13.22 25.78
C PRO A 206 8.64 11.72 25.80
N ASP A 207 8.31 11.04 26.88
CA ASP A 207 8.67 9.62 27.05
C ASP A 207 7.76 8.72 26.19
N LYS A 208 6.51 9.12 26.01
CA LYS A 208 5.54 8.37 25.21
C LYS A 208 5.71 8.53 23.68
N TYR A 209 6.20 9.71 23.25
CA TYR A 209 6.30 10.08 21.83
C TYR A 209 7.72 10.44 21.37
N TYR A 210 8.71 9.97 22.13
CA TYR A 210 10.13 10.25 21.89
C TYR A 210 10.57 9.93 20.44
N GLU A 211 10.06 8.85 19.87
CA GLU A 211 10.45 8.41 18.53
C GLU A 211 9.97 9.37 17.42
N CYS A 212 8.73 9.88 17.52
CA CYS A 212 8.23 10.90 16.61
C CYS A 212 8.97 12.25 16.75
N GLY A 213 9.22 12.69 17.99
CA GLY A 213 9.97 13.91 18.26
C GLY A 213 11.44 13.81 17.82
N TRP A 214 12.06 12.65 17.95
CA TRP A 214 13.43 12.40 17.51
C TRP A 214 13.56 12.41 15.99
N GLN A 215 12.64 11.77 15.28
CA GLN A 215 12.62 11.76 13.82
C GLN A 215 12.40 13.16 13.23
N LEU A 216 11.50 13.96 13.82
CA LEU A 216 11.27 15.34 13.42
C LEU A 216 12.53 16.20 13.63
N ARG A 217 13.18 16.11 14.78
CA ARG A 217 14.40 16.88 15.08
C ARG A 217 15.55 16.52 14.14
N ASN A 218 15.76 15.23 13.83
CA ASN A 218 16.85 14.80 12.97
C ASN A 218 16.64 15.11 11.49
N ASN A 219 15.40 15.13 11.03
CA ASN A 219 15.09 15.44 9.63
C ASN A 219 15.07 16.94 9.32
N TYR A 220 14.92 17.80 10.35
CA TYR A 220 14.77 19.25 10.20
C TYR A 220 15.72 20.06 11.07
N SER A 221 16.78 19.45 11.63
CA SER A 221 17.86 20.21 12.27
C SER A 221 18.59 21.03 11.21
N VAL A 222 18.41 22.34 11.26
CA VAL A 222 19.17 23.34 10.51
C VAL A 222 20.56 23.46 11.12
#